data_92f229108162ad806445fabea96292b4
#
_entry.id   92f229108162ad806445fabea96292b4
#
_cell.length_a   1.000
_cell.length_b   1.000
_cell.length_c   1.000
_cell.angle_alpha   90.00
_cell.angle_beta   90.00
_cell.angle_gamma   90.00
#
_symmetry.space_group_name_H-M   'P 1'
#
loop_
_entity.id
_entity.type
_entity.pdbx_description
1 polymer ?
#
loop_
_entity_poly.entity_id
_entity_poly.type
_entity_poly.pdbx_seq_one_letter_code
_entity_poly.pdbx_strand_id
1 'polypeptide(L)'
;MHNELLNWFYQNKRDLPWRRGRSPYRIWVSEIMLQQTQVKTVIPYYKKWIKKYPTLNSFKESKFDDVIKMWEGLGYYSRCKNMFNAAKLIKSSFPNNYDDLIQLPGIGDYTAKTILAIAFKKNLVGIDTNLERIGYRILGLKTKTKRNQKRVIGFLEENQCTKNPGDYNEALMDLGSSLCKASITHCNECPLKNICKAYTHSSPTSYPTPKASKKIPIHNVAISVIEYQNKVLITKRQNTKFLSGLWEFPGGQIEKNETAVDAIIREVKEETNLTISNPVFLGNLTHKYSHFGVNISLFKSFPKSIKTLNSYREHRWIKLEDVLNFPLPKANHKMLDILKKLN
;
A
#
# COMPACT_ATOMS: atom_id res chain seq x y z
N MET A 1 -32.84 -5.06 3.81
CA MET A 1 -31.40 -5.26 3.56
C MET A 1 -30.55 -4.86 4.76
N HIS A 2 -30.60 -3.58 5.24
CA HIS A 2 -29.67 -3.17 6.31
C HIS A 2 -29.92 -3.88 7.64
N ASN A 3 -31.14 -4.25 7.98
CA ASN A 3 -31.45 -4.96 9.25
C ASN A 3 -30.79 -6.34 9.28
N GLU A 4 -30.96 -7.16 8.24
CA GLU A 4 -30.37 -8.51 8.15
C GLU A 4 -28.83 -8.42 8.14
N LEU A 5 -28.29 -7.43 7.41
CA LEU A 5 -26.85 -7.19 7.34
C LEU A 5 -26.28 -6.79 8.71
N LEU A 6 -26.92 -5.86 9.44
CA LEU A 6 -26.46 -5.42 10.74
C LEU A 6 -26.62 -6.48 11.81
N ASN A 7 -27.71 -7.26 11.81
CA ASN A 7 -27.90 -8.39 12.72
C ASN A 7 -26.77 -9.41 12.56
N TRP A 8 -26.46 -9.78 11.32
CA TRP A 8 -25.32 -10.64 11.03
C TRP A 8 -23.99 -10.01 11.48
N PHE A 9 -23.78 -8.74 11.20
CA PHE A 9 -22.57 -8.04 11.56
C PHE A 9 -22.32 -8.04 13.06
N TYR A 10 -23.30 -7.73 13.88
CA TYR A 10 -23.14 -7.70 15.33
C TYR A 10 -22.79 -9.07 15.93
N GLN A 11 -23.21 -10.16 15.29
CA GLN A 11 -22.89 -11.51 15.71
C GLN A 11 -21.52 -11.99 15.19
N ASN A 12 -21.06 -11.47 14.04
CA ASN A 12 -19.90 -11.99 13.31
C ASN A 12 -18.76 -10.97 13.12
N LYS A 13 -18.90 -9.73 13.61
CA LYS A 13 -17.90 -8.68 13.38
C LYS A 13 -16.53 -9.08 13.91
N ARG A 14 -15.53 -8.81 13.10
CA ARG A 14 -14.13 -9.06 13.45
C ARG A 14 -13.68 -8.08 14.55
N ASP A 15 -12.93 -8.59 15.54
CA ASP A 15 -12.25 -7.75 16.53
C ASP A 15 -11.01 -7.10 15.89
N LEU A 16 -11.17 -5.88 15.41
CA LEU A 16 -10.13 -5.11 14.76
C LEU A 16 -9.71 -3.92 15.62
N PRO A 17 -8.40 -3.66 15.79
CA PRO A 17 -7.92 -2.65 16.71
C PRO A 17 -8.41 -1.22 16.40
N TRP A 18 -8.68 -0.91 15.13
CA TRP A 18 -9.21 0.39 14.71
C TRP A 18 -10.72 0.56 14.97
N ARG A 19 -11.44 -0.49 15.31
CA ARG A 19 -12.85 -0.44 15.74
C ARG A 19 -13.00 -0.04 17.21
N ARG A 20 -11.90 -0.10 17.98
CA ARG A 20 -11.85 0.31 19.36
C ARG A 20 -11.51 1.80 19.43
N GLY A 21 -12.46 2.65 19.90
CA GLY A 21 -12.26 4.10 19.96
C GLY A 21 -12.16 4.75 18.57
N ARG A 22 -13.28 4.86 17.89
CA ARG A 22 -13.48 5.36 16.52
C ARG A 22 -13.18 6.86 16.36
N SER A 23 -11.99 7.34 16.76
CA SER A 23 -11.59 8.72 16.46
C SER A 23 -11.29 8.90 14.97
N PRO A 24 -11.53 10.09 14.40
CA PRO A 24 -11.27 10.36 12.97
C PRO A 24 -9.85 10.03 12.56
N TYR A 25 -8.85 10.38 13.38
CA TYR A 25 -7.46 10.07 13.16
C TYR A 25 -7.20 8.55 13.07
N ARG A 26 -7.76 7.79 14.02
CA ARG A 26 -7.55 6.32 14.06
C ARG A 26 -8.19 5.61 12.87
N ILE A 27 -9.39 6.04 12.48
CA ILE A 27 -10.07 5.53 11.28
C ILE A 27 -9.26 5.89 10.04
N TRP A 28 -8.83 7.14 9.89
CA TRP A 28 -8.00 7.56 8.76
C TRP A 28 -6.73 6.72 8.62
N VAL A 29 -5.97 6.51 9.70
CA VAL A 29 -4.76 5.67 9.70
C VAL A 29 -5.08 4.25 9.21
N SER A 30 -6.15 3.63 9.73
CA SER A 30 -6.53 2.28 9.29
C SER A 30 -6.95 2.25 7.83
N GLU A 31 -7.75 3.20 7.37
CA GLU A 31 -8.21 3.25 5.98
C GLU A 31 -7.05 3.40 5.00
N ILE A 32 -6.09 4.29 5.29
CA ILE A 32 -4.91 4.45 4.43
C ILE A 32 -4.02 3.18 4.45
N MET A 33 -3.85 2.54 5.60
CA MET A 33 -3.06 1.30 5.69
C MET A 33 -3.73 0.13 4.95
N LEU A 34 -5.07 0.06 4.96
CA LEU A 34 -5.86 -0.99 4.33
C LEU A 34 -5.96 -0.87 2.81
N GLN A 35 -5.67 0.31 2.23
CA GLN A 35 -5.66 0.47 0.78
C GLN A 35 -4.72 -0.58 0.14
N GLN A 36 -5.28 -1.53 -0.63
CA GLN A 36 -4.54 -2.62 -1.31
C GLN A 36 -3.67 -3.50 -0.38
N THR A 37 -3.93 -3.52 0.92
CA THR A 37 -3.19 -4.33 1.90
C THR A 37 -4.16 -5.17 2.73
N GLN A 38 -3.81 -6.43 2.95
CA GLN A 38 -4.66 -7.35 3.70
C GLN A 38 -4.71 -6.99 5.19
N VAL A 39 -5.88 -7.16 5.81
CA VAL A 39 -6.13 -6.88 7.23
C VAL A 39 -5.09 -7.50 8.16
N LYS A 40 -4.77 -8.79 7.98
CA LYS A 40 -3.76 -9.49 8.79
C LYS A 40 -2.38 -8.84 8.77
N THR A 41 -2.02 -8.25 7.63
CA THR A 41 -0.75 -7.53 7.47
C THR A 41 -0.82 -6.16 8.16
N VAL A 42 -1.96 -5.46 8.09
CA VAL A 42 -2.13 -4.12 8.66
C VAL A 42 -2.15 -4.13 10.19
N ILE A 43 -2.75 -5.13 10.82
CA ILE A 43 -2.92 -5.18 12.29
C ILE A 43 -1.62 -4.86 13.07
N PRO A 44 -0.48 -5.54 12.82
CA PRO A 44 0.76 -5.25 13.57
C PRO A 44 1.31 -3.84 13.29
N TYR A 45 1.19 -3.34 12.06
CA TYR A 45 1.61 -1.98 11.71
C TYR A 45 0.76 -0.92 12.40
N TYR A 46 -0.56 -1.08 12.36
CA TYR A 46 -1.49 -0.18 13.03
C TYR A 46 -1.24 -0.11 14.54
N LYS A 47 -1.06 -1.26 15.21
CA LYS A 47 -0.76 -1.30 16.64
C LYS A 47 0.54 -0.55 16.98
N LYS A 48 1.61 -0.79 16.23
CA LYS A 48 2.88 -0.07 16.38
C LYS A 48 2.73 1.42 16.12
N TRP A 49 1.98 1.79 15.09
CA TRP A 49 1.72 3.18 14.71
C TRP A 49 0.99 3.94 15.81
N ILE A 50 -0.13 3.42 16.28
CA ILE A 50 -0.93 4.09 17.32
C ILE A 50 -0.17 4.15 18.66
N LYS A 51 0.73 3.19 18.94
CA LYS A 51 1.62 3.27 20.11
C LYS A 51 2.63 4.42 19.99
N LYS A 52 3.22 4.63 18.80
CA LYS A 52 4.21 5.69 18.56
C LYS A 52 3.56 7.06 18.32
N TYR A 53 2.46 7.08 17.58
CA TYR A 53 1.70 8.28 17.22
C TYR A 53 0.24 8.15 17.67
N PRO A 54 -0.07 8.30 18.97
CA PRO A 54 -1.41 8.08 19.51
C PRO A 54 -2.43 9.12 19.06
N THR A 55 -1.98 10.31 18.67
CA THR A 55 -2.80 11.45 18.25
C THR A 55 -2.33 12.02 16.90
N LEU A 56 -3.19 12.79 16.24
CA LEU A 56 -2.83 13.54 15.04
C LEU A 56 -1.65 14.47 15.30
N ASN A 57 -1.62 15.15 16.45
CA ASN A 57 -0.53 16.09 16.77
C ASN A 57 0.81 15.38 16.90
N SER A 58 0.89 14.27 17.65
CA SER A 58 2.11 13.49 17.76
C SER A 58 2.62 12.97 16.39
N PHE A 59 1.70 12.70 15.45
CA PHE A 59 2.06 12.36 14.08
C PHE A 59 2.53 13.57 13.27
N LYS A 60 1.88 14.74 13.42
CA LYS A 60 2.28 15.99 12.75
C LYS A 60 3.69 16.42 13.13
N GLU A 61 4.10 16.24 14.37
CA GLU A 61 5.42 16.64 14.89
C GLU A 61 6.54 15.69 14.47
N SER A 62 6.20 14.53 13.90
CA SER A 62 7.19 13.52 13.51
C SER A 62 8.06 13.95 12.32
N LYS A 63 9.23 13.31 12.19
CA LYS A 63 10.09 13.42 11.00
C LYS A 63 9.67 12.38 9.96
N PHE A 64 9.73 12.74 8.69
CA PHE A 64 9.31 11.84 7.61
C PHE A 64 10.12 10.53 7.57
N ASP A 65 11.42 10.60 7.85
CA ASP A 65 12.28 9.40 7.87
C ASP A 65 11.87 8.39 8.94
N ASP A 66 11.40 8.86 10.12
CA ASP A 66 10.84 8.00 11.16
C ASP A 66 9.51 7.36 10.74
N VAL A 67 8.68 8.16 10.06
CA VAL A 67 7.36 7.72 9.59
C VAL A 67 7.49 6.67 8.51
N ILE A 68 8.35 6.89 7.52
CA ILE A 68 8.54 5.94 6.42
C ILE A 68 9.25 4.66 6.91
N LYS A 69 10.12 4.76 7.94
CA LYS A 69 10.70 3.59 8.61
C LYS A 69 9.63 2.76 9.32
N MET A 70 8.67 3.39 9.99
CA MET A 70 7.51 2.68 10.59
C MET A 70 6.62 2.00 9.54
N TRP A 71 6.58 2.51 8.31
CA TRP A 71 5.79 1.98 7.19
C TRP A 71 6.50 0.88 6.41
N GLU A 72 7.81 0.68 6.67
CA GLU A 72 8.66 -0.27 5.95
C GLU A 72 8.05 -1.68 5.92
N GLY A 73 7.96 -2.25 4.71
CA GLY A 73 7.37 -3.57 4.48
C GLY A 73 5.86 -3.58 4.22
N LEU A 74 5.11 -2.50 4.52
CA LEU A 74 3.67 -2.40 4.25
C LEU A 74 3.38 -2.18 2.75
N GLY A 75 4.36 -1.62 2.01
CA GLY A 75 4.24 -1.34 0.57
C GLY A 75 3.44 -0.07 0.25
N TYR A 76 3.35 0.25 -1.05
CA TYR A 76 2.63 1.44 -1.53
C TYR A 76 3.02 2.72 -0.77
N TYR A 77 4.31 3.02 -0.74
CA TYR A 77 4.91 4.10 0.06
C TYR A 77 4.37 5.50 -0.24
N SER A 78 3.79 5.71 -1.43
CA SER A 78 3.06 6.94 -1.76
C SER A 78 1.91 7.22 -0.79
N ARG A 79 1.26 6.20 -0.23
CA ARG A 79 0.24 6.36 0.80
C ARG A 79 0.83 6.97 2.07
N CYS A 80 1.98 6.47 2.50
CA CYS A 80 2.70 7.01 3.65
C CYS A 80 3.08 8.49 3.45
N LYS A 81 3.66 8.82 2.28
CA LYS A 81 4.01 10.20 1.91
C LYS A 81 2.77 11.11 1.87
N ASN A 82 1.71 10.66 1.22
CA ASN A 82 0.46 11.41 1.15
C ASN A 82 -0.16 11.64 2.52
N MET A 83 -0.19 10.59 3.37
CA MET A 83 -0.71 10.68 4.73
C MET A 83 0.12 11.65 5.60
N PHE A 84 1.44 11.63 5.47
CA PHE A 84 2.31 12.59 6.15
C PHE A 84 2.06 14.03 5.70
N ASN A 85 1.96 14.26 4.38
CA ASN A 85 1.65 15.58 3.83
C ASN A 85 0.26 16.06 4.25
N ALA A 86 -0.75 15.18 4.20
CA ALA A 86 -2.10 15.49 4.66
C ALA A 86 -2.14 15.89 6.12
N ALA A 87 -1.39 15.17 6.99
CA ALA A 87 -1.31 15.53 8.41
C ALA A 87 -0.81 16.97 8.62
N LYS A 88 0.19 17.42 7.85
CA LYS A 88 0.73 18.79 7.93
C LYS A 88 -0.28 19.87 7.50
N LEU A 89 -1.20 19.52 6.60
CA LEU A 89 -2.24 20.44 6.11
C LEU A 89 -3.43 20.58 7.09
N ILE A 90 -3.68 19.60 7.94
CA ILE A 90 -4.76 19.66 8.95
C ILE A 90 -4.35 20.65 10.05
N LYS A 91 -5.07 21.77 10.18
CA LYS A 91 -4.71 22.85 11.11
C LYS A 91 -4.97 22.49 12.58
N SER A 92 -6.20 22.58 13.04
CA SER A 92 -6.56 22.42 14.45
C SER A 92 -7.25 21.08 14.75
N SER A 93 -8.25 20.69 13.97
CA SER A 93 -9.02 19.48 14.15
C SER A 93 -9.14 18.71 12.83
N PHE A 94 -9.42 17.42 12.94
CA PHE A 94 -9.64 16.59 11.75
C PHE A 94 -10.92 17.06 11.03
N PRO A 95 -10.88 17.28 9.69
CA PRO A 95 -12.04 17.79 8.96
C PRO A 95 -13.26 16.86 9.09
N ASN A 96 -14.45 17.46 9.24
CA ASN A 96 -15.71 16.74 9.42
C ASN A 96 -16.71 16.93 8.27
N ASN A 97 -16.25 17.41 7.13
CA ASN A 97 -17.02 17.54 5.89
C ASN A 97 -16.27 16.95 4.71
N TYR A 98 -17.01 16.67 3.64
CA TYR A 98 -16.50 15.96 2.47
C TYR A 98 -15.51 16.80 1.66
N ASP A 99 -15.84 18.08 1.46
CA ASP A 99 -15.05 18.94 0.57
C ASP A 99 -13.64 19.21 1.12
N ASP A 100 -13.51 19.40 2.41
CA ASP A 100 -12.20 19.56 3.06
C ASP A 100 -11.40 18.25 3.05
N LEU A 101 -12.07 17.10 3.26
CA LEU A 101 -11.39 15.80 3.29
C LEU A 101 -10.80 15.43 1.94
N ILE A 102 -11.52 15.64 0.83
CA ILE A 102 -11.03 15.27 -0.50
C ILE A 102 -9.87 16.15 -1.00
N GLN A 103 -9.66 17.32 -0.40
CA GLN A 103 -8.49 18.17 -0.68
C GLN A 103 -7.19 17.62 -0.06
N LEU A 104 -7.31 16.70 0.91
CA LEU A 104 -6.14 16.15 1.58
C LEU A 104 -5.46 15.07 0.71
N PRO A 105 -4.13 15.13 0.54
CA PRO A 105 -3.39 14.13 -0.23
C PRO A 105 -3.68 12.70 0.24
N GLY A 106 -4.06 11.82 -0.71
CA GLY A 106 -4.33 10.42 -0.45
C GLY A 106 -5.72 10.09 0.09
N ILE A 107 -6.59 11.09 0.29
CA ILE A 107 -8.00 10.90 0.62
C ILE A 107 -8.83 11.09 -0.64
N GLY A 108 -9.37 9.98 -1.16
CA GLY A 108 -10.34 9.99 -2.25
C GLY A 108 -11.78 9.83 -1.75
N ASP A 109 -12.74 9.79 -2.67
CA ASP A 109 -14.19 9.68 -2.39
C ASP A 109 -14.52 8.57 -1.38
N TYR A 110 -14.03 7.36 -1.61
CA TYR A 110 -14.18 6.22 -0.70
C TYR A 110 -13.71 6.55 0.73
N THR A 111 -12.46 7.00 0.85
CA THR A 111 -11.84 7.24 2.17
C THR A 111 -12.55 8.38 2.92
N ALA A 112 -12.91 9.46 2.22
CA ALA A 112 -13.65 10.58 2.80
C ALA A 112 -15.02 10.14 3.33
N LYS A 113 -15.83 9.46 2.52
CA LYS A 113 -17.15 8.96 2.91
C LYS A 113 -17.06 7.96 4.05
N THR A 114 -16.09 7.05 4.04
CA THR A 114 -15.87 6.07 5.11
C THR A 114 -15.52 6.74 6.44
N ILE A 115 -14.58 7.70 6.43
CA ILE A 115 -14.23 8.46 7.64
C ILE A 115 -15.46 9.20 8.18
N LEU A 116 -16.21 9.88 7.31
CA LEU A 116 -17.40 10.64 7.71
C LEU A 116 -18.50 9.74 8.28
N ALA A 117 -18.73 8.57 7.69
CA ALA A 117 -19.72 7.63 8.18
C ALA A 117 -19.33 7.00 9.53
N ILE A 118 -18.07 6.55 9.68
CA ILE A 118 -17.65 5.82 10.87
C ILE A 118 -17.33 6.75 12.04
N ALA A 119 -16.57 7.83 11.79
CA ALA A 119 -16.11 8.71 12.86
C ALA A 119 -17.11 9.84 13.19
N PHE A 120 -17.84 10.33 12.19
CA PHE A 120 -18.75 11.48 12.35
C PHE A 120 -20.23 11.14 12.18
N LYS A 121 -20.56 9.85 12.01
CA LYS A 121 -21.94 9.33 11.86
C LYS A 121 -22.74 10.02 10.75
N LYS A 122 -22.07 10.46 9.67
CA LYS A 122 -22.75 11.03 8.50
C LYS A 122 -23.36 9.93 7.65
N ASN A 123 -24.54 10.20 7.09
CA ASN A 123 -25.27 9.27 6.22
C ASN A 123 -24.59 9.18 4.86
N LEU A 124 -23.46 8.49 4.79
CA LEU A 124 -22.64 8.30 3.61
C LEU A 124 -22.19 6.84 3.51
N VAL A 125 -22.00 6.37 2.29
CA VAL A 125 -21.46 5.02 2.01
C VAL A 125 -20.15 5.17 1.24
N GLY A 126 -19.07 4.72 1.86
CA GLY A 126 -17.77 4.59 1.18
C GLY A 126 -17.77 3.33 0.32
N ILE A 127 -17.76 3.48 -0.99
CA ILE A 127 -17.86 2.36 -1.93
C ILE A 127 -16.50 2.03 -2.51
N ASP A 128 -15.88 0.96 -2.02
CA ASP A 128 -14.68 0.37 -2.57
C ASP A 128 -15.03 -0.73 -3.60
N THR A 129 -14.01 -1.38 -4.14
CA THR A 129 -14.18 -2.49 -5.09
C THR A 129 -14.89 -3.70 -4.49
N ASN A 130 -14.87 -3.89 -3.16
CA ASN A 130 -15.57 -4.98 -2.48
C ASN A 130 -17.06 -4.67 -2.35
N LEU A 131 -17.40 -3.46 -1.93
CA LEU A 131 -18.77 -3.01 -1.83
C LEU A 131 -19.40 -2.92 -3.22
N GLU A 132 -18.66 -2.40 -4.19
CA GLU A 132 -19.09 -2.40 -5.60
C GLU A 132 -19.44 -3.82 -6.08
N ARG A 133 -18.57 -4.81 -5.80
CA ARG A 133 -18.81 -6.21 -6.15
C ARG A 133 -20.07 -6.76 -5.49
N ILE A 134 -20.32 -6.46 -4.22
CA ILE A 134 -21.53 -6.86 -3.51
C ILE A 134 -22.77 -6.31 -4.23
N GLY A 135 -22.77 -5.01 -4.55
CA GLY A 135 -23.88 -4.37 -5.27
C GLY A 135 -24.11 -4.96 -6.67
N TYR A 136 -23.04 -5.24 -7.43
CA TYR A 136 -23.15 -5.93 -8.72
C TYR A 136 -23.79 -7.31 -8.58
N ARG A 137 -23.47 -8.07 -7.55
CA ARG A 137 -24.04 -9.40 -7.27
C ARG A 137 -25.49 -9.33 -6.84
N ILE A 138 -25.84 -8.43 -5.93
CA ILE A 138 -27.22 -8.25 -5.48
C ILE A 138 -28.11 -7.86 -6.66
N LEU A 139 -27.68 -6.93 -7.50
CA LEU A 139 -28.44 -6.45 -8.65
C LEU A 139 -28.36 -7.36 -9.87
N GLY A 140 -27.53 -8.42 -9.86
CA GLY A 140 -27.35 -9.34 -11.00
C GLY A 140 -26.73 -8.67 -12.23
N LEU A 141 -25.81 -7.74 -12.06
CA LEU A 141 -25.20 -6.98 -13.14
C LEU A 141 -23.84 -7.57 -13.54
N LYS A 142 -23.71 -8.06 -14.79
CA LYS A 142 -22.47 -8.68 -15.29
C LYS A 142 -21.42 -7.67 -15.72
N THR A 143 -21.82 -6.56 -16.34
CA THR A 143 -20.90 -5.61 -16.99
C THR A 143 -20.68 -4.36 -16.14
N LYS A 144 -19.41 -3.95 -16.03
CA LYS A 144 -19.02 -2.70 -15.34
C LYS A 144 -19.09 -1.51 -16.29
N THR A 145 -20.33 -1.08 -16.62
CA THR A 145 -20.58 0.18 -17.35
C THR A 145 -20.81 1.34 -16.36
N LYS A 146 -20.61 2.59 -16.80
CA LYS A 146 -20.93 3.78 -15.98
C LYS A 146 -22.39 3.77 -15.49
N ARG A 147 -23.33 3.32 -16.33
CA ARG A 147 -24.76 3.19 -15.96
C ARG A 147 -24.93 2.17 -14.82
N ASN A 148 -24.34 1.00 -14.94
CA ASN A 148 -24.46 -0.05 -13.93
C ASN A 148 -23.75 0.35 -12.61
N GLN A 149 -22.63 1.06 -12.71
CA GLN A 149 -21.93 1.58 -11.53
C GLN A 149 -22.81 2.59 -10.77
N LYS A 150 -23.46 3.53 -11.47
CA LYS A 150 -24.42 4.45 -10.85
C LYS A 150 -25.57 3.72 -10.17
N ARG A 151 -26.12 2.64 -10.80
CA ARG A 151 -27.16 1.81 -10.20
C ARG A 151 -26.69 1.12 -8.90
N VAL A 152 -25.46 0.61 -8.89
CA VAL A 152 -24.86 -0.03 -7.70
C VAL A 152 -24.70 1.00 -6.58
N ILE A 153 -24.16 2.17 -6.89
CA ILE A 153 -23.98 3.26 -5.91
C ILE A 153 -25.33 3.66 -5.33
N GLY A 154 -26.31 4.01 -6.17
CA GLY A 154 -27.65 4.40 -5.72
C GLY A 154 -28.31 3.34 -4.85
N PHE A 155 -28.23 2.07 -5.26
CA PHE A 155 -28.76 0.96 -4.46
C PHE A 155 -28.17 0.87 -3.07
N LEU A 156 -26.85 0.99 -2.94
CA LEU A 156 -26.16 0.91 -1.64
C LEU A 156 -26.46 2.13 -0.75
N GLU A 157 -26.59 3.33 -1.34
CA GLU A 157 -26.95 4.57 -0.65
C GLU A 157 -28.41 4.56 -0.20
N GLU A 158 -29.34 4.13 -1.04
CA GLU A 158 -30.78 4.02 -0.71
C GLU A 158 -31.07 3.00 0.41
N ASN A 159 -30.26 1.95 0.50
CA ASN A 159 -30.40 0.88 1.49
C ASN A 159 -29.53 1.08 2.75
N GLN A 160 -28.89 2.22 2.91
CA GLN A 160 -28.05 2.49 4.08
C GLN A 160 -28.84 2.57 5.38
N CYS A 161 -28.19 2.29 6.50
CA CYS A 161 -28.76 2.50 7.83
C CYS A 161 -28.43 3.89 8.34
N THR A 162 -29.39 4.80 8.30
CA THR A 162 -29.21 6.20 8.75
C THR A 162 -28.94 6.34 10.26
N LYS A 163 -29.40 5.37 11.08
CA LYS A 163 -29.14 5.35 12.52
C LYS A 163 -27.69 4.95 12.85
N ASN A 164 -27.13 4.02 12.07
CA ASN A 164 -25.79 3.46 12.29
C ASN A 164 -25.00 3.40 10.97
N PRO A 165 -24.68 4.56 10.35
CA PRO A 165 -24.04 4.57 9.03
C PRO A 165 -22.62 3.97 9.05
N GLY A 166 -21.90 4.16 10.15
CA GLY A 166 -20.57 3.54 10.33
C GLY A 166 -20.63 2.03 10.40
N ASP A 167 -21.55 1.46 11.16
CA ASP A 167 -21.72 0.01 11.28
C ASP A 167 -22.17 -0.61 9.95
N TYR A 168 -23.02 0.11 9.19
CA TYR A 168 -23.42 -0.34 7.85
C TYR A 168 -22.24 -0.42 6.88
N ASN A 169 -21.36 0.58 6.86
CA ASN A 169 -20.13 0.55 6.06
C ASN A 169 -19.23 -0.63 6.47
N GLU A 170 -18.97 -0.78 7.79
CA GLU A 170 -18.14 -1.87 8.31
C GLU A 170 -18.74 -3.25 8.05
N ALA A 171 -20.06 -3.39 8.12
CA ALA A 171 -20.77 -4.64 7.83
C ALA A 171 -20.61 -5.07 6.36
N LEU A 172 -20.74 -4.14 5.41
CA LEU A 172 -20.48 -4.40 3.99
C LEU A 172 -19.01 -4.79 3.74
N MET A 173 -18.06 -4.12 4.39
CA MET A 173 -16.64 -4.47 4.29
C MET A 173 -16.36 -5.87 4.84
N ASP A 174 -16.97 -6.25 5.98
CA ASP A 174 -16.82 -7.57 6.54
C ASP A 174 -17.46 -8.63 5.64
N LEU A 175 -18.66 -8.39 5.15
CA LEU A 175 -19.34 -9.28 4.19
C LEU A 175 -18.47 -9.52 2.94
N GLY A 176 -17.91 -8.44 2.36
CA GLY A 176 -17.08 -8.52 1.16
C GLY A 176 -15.75 -9.24 1.37
N SER A 177 -15.19 -9.17 2.58
CA SER A 177 -13.92 -9.80 2.91
C SER A 177 -14.02 -11.22 3.49
N SER A 178 -15.20 -11.62 3.99
CA SER A 178 -15.45 -12.96 4.56
C SER A 178 -16.28 -13.85 3.64
N LEU A 179 -17.55 -13.51 3.43
CA LEU A 179 -18.51 -14.38 2.74
C LEU A 179 -18.59 -14.12 1.23
N CYS A 180 -18.55 -12.86 0.81
CA CYS A 180 -18.75 -12.46 -0.60
C CYS A 180 -17.42 -12.10 -1.29
N LYS A 181 -16.40 -12.99 -1.25
CA LYS A 181 -15.07 -12.74 -1.85
C LYS A 181 -15.11 -12.75 -3.39
N ALA A 182 -14.04 -12.32 -4.03
CA ALA A 182 -13.98 -12.24 -5.49
C ALA A 182 -14.10 -13.60 -6.17
N SER A 183 -13.32 -14.59 -5.71
CA SER A 183 -13.22 -15.93 -6.32
C SER A 183 -13.96 -17.03 -5.54
N ILE A 184 -14.30 -16.78 -4.28
CA ILE A 184 -14.96 -17.76 -3.40
C ILE A 184 -16.10 -17.08 -2.67
N THR A 185 -17.29 -17.74 -2.63
CA THR A 185 -18.47 -17.21 -1.95
C THR A 185 -19.08 -18.25 -1.00
N HIS A 186 -19.52 -17.78 0.16
CA HIS A 186 -20.24 -18.58 1.16
C HIS A 186 -21.68 -18.10 1.23
N CYS A 187 -22.44 -18.32 0.14
CA CYS A 187 -23.77 -17.74 -0.06
C CYS A 187 -24.82 -18.30 0.91
N ASN A 188 -24.69 -19.54 1.34
CA ASN A 188 -25.64 -20.17 2.28
C ASN A 188 -25.65 -19.45 3.64
N GLU A 189 -24.49 -18.89 4.06
CA GLU A 189 -24.33 -18.14 5.30
C GLU A 189 -24.59 -16.64 5.12
N CYS A 190 -24.81 -16.18 3.88
CA CYS A 190 -24.92 -14.76 3.56
C CYS A 190 -26.27 -14.20 4.02
N PRO A 191 -26.28 -13.13 4.85
CA PRO A 191 -27.52 -12.48 5.30
C PRO A 191 -28.34 -11.87 4.15
N LEU A 192 -27.70 -11.60 3.02
CA LEU A 192 -28.32 -10.96 1.86
C LEU A 192 -28.68 -11.95 0.73
N LYS A 193 -28.62 -13.27 0.98
CA LYS A 193 -28.86 -14.28 -0.06
C LYS A 193 -30.25 -14.15 -0.71
N ASN A 194 -31.27 -13.84 0.08
CA ASN A 194 -32.68 -13.79 -0.38
C ASN A 194 -32.95 -12.65 -1.38
N ILE A 195 -32.15 -11.59 -1.37
CA ILE A 195 -32.24 -10.46 -2.31
C ILE A 195 -31.17 -10.48 -3.40
N CYS A 196 -30.28 -11.49 -3.37
CA CYS A 196 -29.12 -11.54 -4.25
C CYS A 196 -29.41 -12.24 -5.58
N LYS A 197 -29.57 -11.50 -6.67
CA LYS A 197 -29.84 -12.07 -8.00
C LYS A 197 -28.71 -12.97 -8.51
N ALA A 198 -27.45 -12.69 -8.19
CA ALA A 198 -26.33 -13.55 -8.57
C ALA A 198 -26.41 -14.93 -7.87
N TYR A 199 -26.94 -15.00 -6.64
CA TYR A 199 -27.21 -16.25 -5.95
C TYR A 199 -28.33 -17.03 -6.62
N THR A 200 -29.46 -16.37 -6.92
CA THR A 200 -30.60 -17.00 -7.65
C THR A 200 -30.18 -17.59 -9.00
N HIS A 201 -29.22 -16.94 -9.68
CA HIS A 201 -28.66 -17.44 -10.94
C HIS A 201 -27.55 -18.49 -10.75
N SER A 202 -27.33 -19.01 -9.54
CA SER A 202 -26.35 -20.05 -9.18
C SER A 202 -24.89 -19.79 -9.63
N SER A 203 -24.52 -18.52 -9.91
CA SER A 203 -23.16 -18.17 -10.36
C SER A 203 -22.64 -16.85 -9.79
N PRO A 204 -22.56 -16.68 -8.45
CA PRO A 204 -22.19 -15.41 -7.84
C PRO A 204 -20.82 -14.86 -8.29
N THR A 205 -19.86 -15.75 -8.52
CA THR A 205 -18.49 -15.34 -8.94
C THR A 205 -18.42 -14.81 -10.37
N SER A 206 -19.45 -15.03 -11.19
CA SER A 206 -19.57 -14.47 -12.54
C SER A 206 -20.04 -13.00 -12.53
N TYR A 207 -20.38 -12.45 -11.36
CA TYR A 207 -20.89 -11.09 -11.20
C TYR A 207 -19.96 -10.23 -10.33
N PRO A 208 -19.46 -9.10 -10.83
CA PRO A 208 -19.35 -8.75 -12.25
C PRO A 208 -18.37 -9.70 -12.95
N THR A 209 -18.45 -9.77 -14.28
CA THR A 209 -17.53 -10.60 -15.09
C THR A 209 -16.09 -10.31 -14.69
N PRO A 210 -15.31 -11.32 -14.26
CA PRO A 210 -13.92 -11.13 -13.89
C PRO A 210 -13.09 -10.56 -15.05
N LYS A 211 -12.22 -9.61 -14.75
CA LYS A 211 -11.24 -9.15 -15.73
C LYS A 211 -10.12 -10.20 -15.87
N ALA A 212 -9.66 -10.43 -17.09
CA ALA A 212 -8.47 -11.25 -17.32
C ALA A 212 -7.28 -10.68 -16.54
N SER A 213 -6.50 -11.56 -15.91
CA SER A 213 -5.30 -11.16 -15.20
C SER A 213 -4.25 -10.64 -16.20
N LYS A 214 -3.75 -9.44 -16.00
CA LYS A 214 -2.62 -8.92 -16.78
C LYS A 214 -1.33 -9.57 -16.29
N LYS A 215 -0.47 -9.99 -17.21
CA LYS A 215 0.89 -10.42 -16.86
C LYS A 215 1.64 -9.22 -16.24
N ILE A 216 2.26 -9.46 -15.11
CA ILE A 216 3.08 -8.45 -14.42
C ILE A 216 4.42 -8.36 -15.17
N PRO A 217 4.86 -7.17 -15.62
CA PRO A 217 6.15 -7.00 -16.27
C PRO A 217 7.29 -7.36 -15.30
N ILE A 218 8.37 -7.95 -15.85
CA ILE A 218 9.56 -8.27 -15.09
C ILE A 218 10.70 -7.44 -15.69
N HIS A 219 11.41 -6.71 -14.84
CA HIS A 219 12.57 -5.90 -15.21
C HIS A 219 13.85 -6.56 -14.71
N ASN A 220 14.86 -6.64 -15.58
CA ASN A 220 16.19 -7.06 -15.18
C ASN A 220 16.96 -5.82 -14.71
N VAL A 221 17.58 -5.89 -13.55
CA VAL A 221 18.29 -4.77 -12.93
C VAL A 221 19.66 -5.24 -12.41
N ALA A 222 20.64 -4.37 -12.48
CA ALA A 222 21.95 -4.56 -11.88
C ALA A 222 22.11 -3.60 -10.69
N ILE A 223 22.54 -4.11 -9.53
CA ILE A 223 22.71 -3.31 -8.30
C ILE A 223 24.10 -3.60 -7.73
N SER A 224 24.77 -2.55 -7.24
CA SER A 224 26.10 -2.72 -6.61
C SER A 224 26.13 -2.24 -5.17
N VAL A 225 26.70 -3.06 -4.32
CA VAL A 225 27.20 -2.66 -3.01
C VAL A 225 28.59 -2.05 -3.21
N ILE A 226 28.64 -0.72 -3.25
CA ILE A 226 29.89 0.01 -3.44
C ILE A 226 30.54 0.18 -2.08
N GLU A 227 31.73 -0.40 -1.89
CA GLU A 227 32.45 -0.39 -0.63
C GLU A 227 33.67 0.53 -0.68
N TYR A 228 33.85 1.33 0.38
CA TYR A 228 35.04 2.16 0.57
C TYR A 228 35.29 2.32 2.08
N GLN A 229 36.52 1.99 2.53
CA GLN A 229 36.96 2.10 3.94
C GLN A 229 35.93 1.48 4.93
N ASN A 230 35.53 0.23 4.69
CA ASN A 230 34.56 -0.54 5.49
C ASN A 230 33.16 0.11 5.58
N LYS A 231 32.84 1.02 4.67
CA LYS A 231 31.51 1.62 4.53
C LYS A 231 30.92 1.31 3.17
N VAL A 232 29.61 1.26 3.08
CA VAL A 232 28.86 1.08 1.84
C VAL A 232 28.11 2.34 1.49
N LEU A 233 28.01 2.62 0.19
CA LEU A 233 27.25 3.75 -0.32
C LEU A 233 25.77 3.37 -0.44
N ILE A 234 24.90 4.19 0.13
CA ILE A 234 23.45 4.14 -0.10
C ILE A 234 22.97 5.49 -0.65
N THR A 235 21.95 5.44 -1.51
CA THR A 235 21.33 6.63 -2.11
C THR A 235 19.83 6.65 -1.79
N LYS A 236 19.25 7.84 -1.65
CA LYS A 236 17.82 8.01 -1.36
C LYS A 236 17.04 8.26 -2.65
N ARG A 237 16.05 7.44 -2.93
CA ARG A 237 15.16 7.61 -4.09
C ARG A 237 14.33 8.88 -3.95
N GLN A 238 14.51 9.83 -4.87
CA GLN A 238 13.78 11.08 -4.89
C GLN A 238 12.86 11.15 -6.10
N ASN A 239 11.66 11.69 -5.90
CA ASN A 239 10.69 12.01 -6.98
C ASN A 239 10.39 10.89 -7.98
N THR A 240 10.54 9.62 -7.58
CA THR A 240 10.21 8.46 -8.40
C THR A 240 8.76 8.02 -8.18
N LYS A 241 8.13 7.46 -9.23
CA LYS A 241 6.77 6.92 -9.15
C LYS A 241 6.64 5.78 -8.13
N PHE A 242 7.72 5.01 -7.94
CA PHE A 242 7.74 3.86 -7.05
C PHE A 242 8.86 3.99 -6.01
N LEU A 243 8.57 3.58 -4.76
CA LEU A 243 9.54 3.48 -3.67
C LEU A 243 10.23 4.80 -3.30
N SER A 244 9.62 5.96 -3.63
CA SER A 244 10.16 7.28 -3.30
C SER A 244 10.35 7.46 -1.79
N GLY A 245 11.50 8.04 -1.39
CA GLY A 245 11.87 8.26 0.01
C GLY A 245 12.58 7.09 0.68
N LEU A 246 12.73 5.95 0.00
CA LEU A 246 13.51 4.82 0.50
C LEU A 246 14.98 4.95 0.09
N TRP A 247 15.83 4.34 0.91
CA TRP A 247 17.25 4.21 0.65
C TRP A 247 17.54 2.89 -0.07
N GLU A 248 18.49 2.89 -0.97
CA GLU A 248 18.87 1.70 -1.74
C GLU A 248 20.35 1.70 -2.07
N PHE A 249 20.87 0.55 -2.46
CA PHE A 249 22.17 0.48 -3.11
C PHE A 249 22.06 1.03 -4.53
N PRO A 250 23.09 1.74 -5.06
CA PRO A 250 23.11 2.26 -6.42
C PRO A 250 22.93 1.17 -7.48
N GLY A 251 22.24 1.52 -8.56
CA GLY A 251 22.01 0.63 -9.69
C GLY A 251 20.66 0.86 -10.35
N GLY A 252 20.43 0.20 -11.47
CA GLY A 252 19.25 0.41 -12.27
C GLY A 252 18.97 -0.66 -13.29
N GLN A 253 18.20 -0.33 -14.32
CA GLN A 253 17.70 -1.28 -15.31
C GLN A 253 18.81 -1.66 -16.30
N ILE A 254 18.91 -2.96 -16.60
CA ILE A 254 19.74 -3.47 -17.68
C ILE A 254 19.02 -3.14 -19.00
N GLU A 255 19.66 -2.39 -19.88
CA GLU A 255 19.11 -2.00 -21.17
C GLU A 255 19.20 -3.13 -22.22
N LYS A 256 18.51 -2.92 -23.34
CA LYS A 256 18.55 -3.91 -24.43
C LYS A 256 19.97 -4.00 -25.02
N ASN A 257 20.48 -5.23 -25.13
CA ASN A 257 21.82 -5.54 -25.58
C ASN A 257 22.96 -5.12 -24.63
N GLU A 258 22.67 -4.86 -23.37
CA GLU A 258 23.64 -4.51 -22.34
C GLU A 258 23.86 -5.73 -21.42
N THR A 259 25.11 -5.96 -21.01
CA THR A 259 25.41 -6.95 -19.96
C THR A 259 25.11 -6.37 -18.57
N ALA A 260 24.89 -7.23 -17.57
CA ALA A 260 24.69 -6.76 -16.20
C ALA A 260 25.92 -6.00 -15.64
N VAL A 261 27.11 -6.32 -16.13
CA VAL A 261 28.36 -5.62 -15.75
C VAL A 261 28.40 -4.23 -16.36
N ASP A 262 28.08 -4.09 -17.64
CA ASP A 262 28.06 -2.78 -18.31
C ASP A 262 26.98 -1.90 -17.69
N ALA A 263 25.78 -2.45 -17.44
CA ALA A 263 24.68 -1.75 -16.79
C ALA A 263 25.09 -1.20 -15.43
N ILE A 264 25.74 -1.99 -14.59
CA ILE A 264 26.11 -1.50 -13.25
C ILE A 264 27.20 -0.43 -13.30
N ILE A 265 28.14 -0.50 -14.24
CA ILE A 265 29.15 0.53 -14.43
C ILE A 265 28.50 1.85 -14.88
N ARG A 266 27.58 1.80 -15.85
CA ARG A 266 26.83 2.93 -16.36
C ARG A 266 25.94 3.55 -15.27
N GLU A 267 25.09 2.76 -14.62
CA GLU A 267 24.14 3.22 -13.61
C GLU A 267 24.85 3.88 -12.40
N VAL A 268 25.94 3.26 -11.92
CA VAL A 268 26.73 3.85 -10.83
C VAL A 268 27.32 5.18 -11.27
N LYS A 269 27.80 5.28 -12.51
CA LYS A 269 28.33 6.54 -13.05
C LYS A 269 27.25 7.62 -13.16
N GLU A 270 26.07 7.27 -13.66
CA GLU A 270 24.94 8.17 -13.83
C GLU A 270 24.38 8.66 -12.48
N GLU A 271 24.19 7.75 -11.53
CA GLU A 271 23.58 8.10 -10.23
C GLU A 271 24.54 8.78 -9.26
N THR A 272 25.82 8.48 -9.31
CA THR A 272 26.78 8.88 -8.28
C THR A 272 28.01 9.62 -8.81
N ASN A 273 28.20 9.65 -10.13
CA ASN A 273 29.42 10.12 -10.80
C ASN A 273 30.69 9.34 -10.39
N LEU A 274 30.57 8.24 -9.67
CA LEU A 274 31.70 7.37 -9.34
C LEU A 274 32.07 6.50 -10.54
N THR A 275 33.36 6.25 -10.70
CA THR A 275 33.86 5.20 -11.60
C THR A 275 34.25 4.01 -10.73
N ILE A 276 33.60 2.87 -10.96
CA ILE A 276 33.91 1.60 -10.30
C ILE A 276 34.81 0.74 -11.18
N SER A 277 35.56 -0.14 -10.55
CA SER A 277 36.41 -1.12 -11.25
C SER A 277 35.98 -2.54 -10.86
N ASN A 278 36.08 -3.45 -11.84
CA ASN A 278 35.93 -4.89 -11.66
C ASN A 278 34.77 -5.30 -10.73
N PRO A 279 33.51 -5.05 -11.11
CA PRO A 279 32.38 -5.46 -10.28
C PRO A 279 32.39 -6.98 -10.09
N VAL A 280 32.43 -7.42 -8.83
CA VAL A 280 32.40 -8.84 -8.45
C VAL A 280 30.95 -9.27 -8.33
N PHE A 281 30.53 -10.25 -9.11
CA PHE A 281 29.20 -10.81 -9.04
C PHE A 281 28.99 -11.59 -7.73
N LEU A 282 27.93 -11.27 -6.99
CA LEU A 282 27.59 -11.92 -5.72
C LEU A 282 26.41 -12.89 -5.82
N GLY A 283 25.57 -12.74 -6.83
CA GLY A 283 24.42 -13.62 -7.04
C GLY A 283 23.21 -12.94 -7.65
N ASN A 284 22.22 -13.76 -7.98
CA ASN A 284 20.94 -13.31 -8.50
C ASN A 284 19.85 -13.47 -7.45
N LEU A 285 18.87 -12.56 -7.47
CA LEU A 285 17.67 -12.68 -6.67
C LEU A 285 16.47 -12.15 -7.44
N THR A 286 15.30 -12.69 -7.13
CA THR A 286 14.03 -12.20 -7.69
C THR A 286 13.15 -11.60 -6.62
N HIS A 287 12.45 -10.52 -6.97
CA HIS A 287 11.44 -9.96 -6.09
C HIS A 287 10.22 -9.51 -6.90
N LYS A 288 9.01 -9.79 -6.39
CA LYS A 288 7.76 -9.37 -7.01
C LYS A 288 7.13 -8.28 -6.15
N TYR A 289 6.90 -7.13 -6.78
CA TYR A 289 6.04 -6.07 -6.28
C TYR A 289 4.63 -6.25 -6.86
N SER A 290 3.67 -5.47 -6.40
CA SER A 290 2.27 -5.60 -6.85
C SER A 290 2.06 -5.30 -8.34
N HIS A 291 2.91 -4.48 -8.95
CA HIS A 291 2.75 -4.00 -10.33
C HIS A 291 3.87 -4.44 -11.27
N PHE A 292 4.98 -4.94 -10.74
CA PHE A 292 6.13 -5.41 -11.53
C PHE A 292 6.97 -6.40 -10.70
N GLY A 293 7.75 -7.21 -11.40
CA GLY A 293 8.81 -8.03 -10.82
C GLY A 293 10.17 -7.47 -11.16
N VAL A 294 11.20 -7.83 -10.40
CA VAL A 294 12.59 -7.54 -10.69
C VAL A 294 13.43 -8.80 -10.55
N ASN A 295 14.28 -9.04 -11.54
CA ASN A 295 15.40 -9.95 -11.47
C ASN A 295 16.65 -9.11 -11.24
N ILE A 296 17.31 -9.30 -10.13
CA ILE A 296 18.42 -8.47 -9.69
C ILE A 296 19.72 -9.27 -9.82
N SER A 297 20.67 -8.74 -10.55
CA SER A 297 22.06 -9.16 -10.51
C SER A 297 22.83 -8.30 -9.52
N LEU A 298 23.24 -8.89 -8.41
CA LEU A 298 23.92 -8.19 -7.30
C LEU A 298 25.42 -8.26 -7.47
N PHE A 299 26.07 -7.11 -7.35
CA PHE A 299 27.53 -6.96 -7.43
C PHE A 299 28.10 -6.31 -6.17
N LYS A 300 29.36 -6.57 -5.91
CA LYS A 300 30.22 -5.79 -5.01
C LYS A 300 31.23 -5.03 -5.88
N SER A 301 31.46 -3.77 -5.61
CA SER A 301 32.43 -2.97 -6.34
C SER A 301 33.14 -1.96 -5.45
N PHE A 302 34.25 -1.43 -5.96
CA PHE A 302 35.08 -0.45 -5.27
C PHE A 302 35.24 0.78 -6.18
N PRO A 303 35.10 2.01 -5.65
CA PRO A 303 35.32 3.22 -6.45
C PRO A 303 36.81 3.43 -6.69
N LYS A 304 37.20 3.84 -7.91
CA LYS A 304 38.57 4.25 -8.22
C LYS A 304 38.98 5.49 -7.42
N SER A 305 38.05 6.39 -7.15
CA SER A 305 38.21 7.59 -6.34
C SER A 305 36.86 8.03 -5.80
N ILE A 306 36.80 8.48 -4.55
CA ILE A 306 35.58 9.10 -3.97
C ILE A 306 35.51 10.59 -4.22
N LYS A 307 36.61 11.25 -4.69
CA LYS A 307 36.65 12.68 -4.97
C LYS A 307 35.65 13.14 -6.06
N THR A 308 35.24 12.21 -6.92
CA THR A 308 34.29 12.45 -8.00
C THR A 308 32.84 12.22 -7.61
N LEU A 309 32.57 11.81 -6.37
CA LEU A 309 31.20 11.57 -5.89
C LEU A 309 30.38 12.85 -6.01
N ASN A 310 29.41 12.83 -6.89
CA ASN A 310 28.45 13.90 -7.09
C ASN A 310 27.12 13.28 -7.50
N SER A 311 26.26 13.07 -6.53
CA SER A 311 24.93 12.48 -6.75
C SER A 311 23.85 13.56 -6.64
N TYR A 312 22.92 13.58 -7.60
CA TYR A 312 21.72 14.39 -7.50
C TYR A 312 20.74 13.88 -6.42
N ARG A 313 21.02 12.68 -5.87
CA ARG A 313 20.28 12.08 -4.76
C ARG A 313 21.02 12.31 -3.45
N GLU A 314 20.26 12.42 -2.34
CA GLU A 314 20.85 12.33 -1.00
C GLU A 314 21.57 10.99 -0.89
N HIS A 315 22.83 11.00 -0.43
CA HIS A 315 23.65 9.80 -0.32
C HIS A 315 24.42 9.77 1.00
N ARG A 316 24.79 8.56 1.44
CA ARG A 316 25.54 8.35 2.68
C ARG A 316 26.51 7.19 2.56
N TRP A 317 27.68 7.34 3.15
CA TRP A 317 28.61 6.27 3.43
C TRP A 317 28.38 5.79 4.85
N ILE A 318 27.92 4.53 5.03
CA ILE A 318 27.57 3.96 6.32
C ILE A 318 28.18 2.54 6.45
N LYS A 319 28.32 2.05 7.68
CA LYS A 319 28.69 0.66 7.88
C LYS A 319 27.58 -0.26 7.37
N LEU A 320 27.94 -1.44 6.87
CA LEU A 320 26.95 -2.41 6.35
C LEU A 320 25.92 -2.82 7.43
N GLU A 321 26.34 -2.93 8.68
CA GLU A 321 25.47 -3.24 9.83
C GLU A 321 24.41 -2.16 10.08
N ASP A 322 24.71 -0.89 9.76
CA ASP A 322 23.82 0.25 9.95
C ASP A 322 22.80 0.43 8.83
N VAL A 323 22.92 -0.29 7.71
CA VAL A 323 22.01 -0.17 6.56
C VAL A 323 20.55 -0.42 6.97
N LEU A 324 20.31 -1.37 7.91
CA LEU A 324 18.98 -1.66 8.42
C LEU A 324 18.35 -0.55 9.28
N ASN A 325 19.11 0.47 9.68
CA ASN A 325 18.55 1.65 10.36
C ASN A 325 17.82 2.59 9.40
N PHE A 326 18.04 2.44 8.09
CA PHE A 326 17.39 3.22 7.05
C PHE A 326 16.16 2.50 6.51
N PRO A 327 15.12 3.22 6.00
CA PRO A 327 13.98 2.60 5.34
C PRO A 327 14.39 2.08 3.96
N LEU A 328 14.25 0.78 3.72
CA LEU A 328 14.72 0.10 2.52
C LEU A 328 13.56 -0.53 1.72
N PRO A 329 13.68 -0.68 0.39
CA PRO A 329 12.84 -1.58 -0.38
C PRO A 329 13.01 -3.04 0.09
N LYS A 330 11.95 -3.84 0.05
CA LYS A 330 12.01 -5.24 0.50
C LYS A 330 13.05 -6.09 -0.27
N ALA A 331 13.35 -5.73 -1.51
CA ALA A 331 14.42 -6.37 -2.27
C ALA A 331 15.81 -6.17 -1.63
N ASN A 332 16.08 -4.98 -1.05
CA ASN A 332 17.35 -4.69 -0.40
C ASN A 332 17.57 -5.54 0.87
N HIS A 333 16.51 -5.90 1.61
CA HIS A 333 16.65 -6.85 2.73
C HIS A 333 17.16 -8.21 2.25
N LYS A 334 16.64 -8.72 1.12
CA LYS A 334 17.14 -9.98 0.53
C LYS A 334 18.60 -9.88 0.06
N MET A 335 19.03 -8.71 -0.42
CA MET A 335 20.43 -8.48 -0.78
C MET A 335 21.33 -8.53 0.46
N LEU A 336 20.90 -7.90 1.56
CA LEU A 336 21.62 -7.97 2.84
C LEU A 336 21.76 -9.40 3.38
N ASP A 337 20.76 -10.26 3.15
CA ASP A 337 20.84 -11.67 3.53
C ASP A 337 21.91 -12.44 2.68
N ILE A 338 22.09 -12.07 1.42
CA ILE A 338 23.18 -12.61 0.58
C ILE A 338 24.54 -12.13 1.11
N LEU A 339 24.66 -10.82 1.38
CA LEU A 339 25.91 -10.24 1.89
C LEU A 339 26.36 -10.84 3.22
N LYS A 340 25.42 -11.10 4.13
CA LYS A 340 25.71 -11.76 5.42
C LYS A 340 26.21 -13.21 5.31
N LYS A 341 25.89 -13.89 4.22
CA LYS A 341 26.34 -15.28 3.96
C LYS A 341 27.72 -15.34 3.33
N LEU A 342 28.18 -14.23 2.77
CA LEU A 342 29.48 -14.13 2.07
C LEU A 342 30.58 -13.53 2.97
N ASN A 343 30.22 -12.93 4.08
CA ASN A 343 31.11 -12.50 5.16
C ASN A 343 31.12 -13.54 6.28
#